data_37a3c21b9af9941c992646e6d1b1e759
#
_entry.id   37a3c21b9af9941c992646e6d1b1e759
#
_cell.length_a   1.000
_cell.length_b   1.000
_cell.length_c   1.000
_cell.angle_alpha   90.00
_cell.angle_beta   90.00
_cell.angle_gamma   90.00
#
_symmetry.space_group_name_H-M   'P 1'
#
loop_
_entity.id
_entity.type
_entity.pdbx_description
1 polymer ?
#
loop_
_entity_poly.entity_id
_entity_poly.type
_entity_poly.pdbx_seq_one_letter_code
_entity_poly.pdbx_strand_id
1 'polypeptide(L)'
;MTPAQYLPWLYARENNGTHVNGWASVYANRNEVLWYHPTDYVEWHCGHQWANANLIGFEVCESYPGRLSDKLFLENEEATLKVAADVMRSYSLPVNRNTVRLHNEFFGTSCPHRSWELHVGKGAPYTTANQNKMKDYFISRIKYYYNGGKLQTGNAKVIKQNDVKKEVKKNEQQQVVKTTDWKKNKHGTWWKNEQATFKNGNEPIQVWHVGPFRIDGNEAGKLPAGASINYDEVMLQDGHVWVGYDSFEGERLYLPVRTWNGVAPPNHGVGDLWGSIH
;
A
#
# COMPACT_ATOMS: atom_id res chain seq x y z
N MET A 1 0.88 -10.28 0.70
CA MET A 1 -0.11 -9.81 1.70
C MET A 1 -1.44 -10.50 1.42
N THR A 2 -2.22 -10.82 2.46
CA THR A 2 -3.63 -11.22 2.32
C THR A 2 -4.51 -10.00 2.06
N PRO A 3 -5.76 -10.15 1.58
CA PRO A 3 -6.69 -9.02 1.42
C PRO A 3 -6.85 -8.17 2.69
N ALA A 4 -6.98 -8.79 3.87
CA ALA A 4 -7.06 -8.06 5.14
C ALA A 4 -5.79 -7.25 5.45
N GLN A 5 -4.60 -7.75 5.08
CA GLN A 5 -3.32 -7.04 5.27
C GLN A 5 -3.12 -5.88 4.30
N TYR A 6 -3.77 -5.91 3.12
CA TYR A 6 -3.74 -4.79 2.18
C TYR A 6 -4.49 -3.57 2.72
N LEU A 7 -5.55 -3.75 3.48
CA LEU A 7 -6.44 -2.66 3.87
C LEU A 7 -5.75 -1.52 4.64
N PRO A 8 -4.98 -1.74 5.73
CA PRO A 8 -4.26 -0.66 6.40
C PRO A 8 -3.20 -0.01 5.50
N TRP A 9 -2.58 -0.78 4.60
CA TRP A 9 -1.62 -0.25 3.63
C TRP A 9 -2.30 0.65 2.59
N LEU A 10 -3.48 0.29 2.09
CA LEU A 10 -4.27 1.10 1.17
C LEU A 10 -4.73 2.40 1.82
N TYR A 11 -5.23 2.34 3.06
CA TYR A 11 -5.58 3.55 3.81
C TYR A 11 -4.40 4.50 4.02
N ALA A 12 -3.23 3.96 4.33
CA ALA A 12 -2.03 4.79 4.47
C ALA A 12 -1.68 5.50 3.16
N ARG A 13 -1.78 4.81 2.02
CA ARG A 13 -1.52 5.37 0.68
C ARG A 13 -2.56 6.42 0.29
N GLU A 14 -3.82 6.19 0.57
CA GLU A 14 -4.89 7.15 0.31
C GLU A 14 -4.69 8.42 1.14
N ASN A 15 -4.43 8.27 2.45
CA ASN A 15 -4.24 9.38 3.36
C ASN A 15 -3.01 10.26 3.06
N ASN A 16 -1.96 9.68 2.49
CA ASN A 16 -0.74 10.42 2.14
C ASN A 16 -0.62 10.77 0.65
N GLY A 17 -1.68 10.54 -0.14
CA GLY A 17 -1.71 10.85 -1.56
C GLY A 17 -0.88 9.94 -2.48
N THR A 18 -0.29 8.85 -1.96
CA THR A 18 0.54 7.93 -2.76
C THR A 18 -0.25 6.84 -3.48
N HIS A 19 -1.59 6.88 -3.43
CA HIS A 19 -2.48 5.98 -4.19
C HIS A 19 -2.24 6.05 -5.70
N VAL A 20 -1.84 7.20 -6.22
CA VAL A 20 -1.47 7.40 -7.63
C VAL A 20 -0.31 6.50 -8.10
N ASN A 21 0.45 5.91 -7.18
CA ASN A 21 1.53 4.97 -7.46
C ASN A 21 1.06 3.50 -7.62
N GLY A 22 -0.23 3.29 -7.70
CA GLY A 22 -0.85 2.02 -8.05
C GLY A 22 -1.60 1.34 -6.89
N TRP A 23 -2.85 1.01 -7.16
CA TRP A 23 -3.69 0.11 -6.39
C TRP A 23 -4.80 -0.49 -7.27
N ALA A 24 -5.40 -1.60 -6.85
CA ALA A 24 -6.51 -2.24 -7.55
C ALA A 24 -7.83 -2.03 -6.79
N SER A 25 -8.96 -2.19 -7.48
CA SER A 25 -10.29 -2.13 -6.85
C SER A 25 -10.54 -3.35 -5.95
N VAL A 26 -10.03 -4.51 -6.37
CA VAL A 26 -10.32 -5.81 -5.74
C VAL A 26 -9.03 -6.53 -5.38
N TYR A 27 -8.95 -6.99 -4.14
CA TYR A 27 -7.88 -7.84 -3.61
C TYR A 27 -8.50 -9.16 -3.15
N ALA A 28 -8.08 -10.28 -3.70
CA ALA A 28 -8.70 -11.57 -3.39
C ALA A 28 -7.69 -12.70 -3.16
N ASN A 29 -8.07 -13.63 -2.30
CA ASN A 29 -7.47 -14.94 -2.15
C ASN A 29 -8.57 -15.98 -1.84
N ARG A 30 -8.19 -17.25 -1.63
CA ARG A 30 -9.12 -18.35 -1.33
C ARG A 30 -10.00 -18.15 -0.11
N ASN A 31 -9.60 -17.28 0.84
CA ASN A 31 -10.30 -17.09 2.11
C ASN A 31 -11.06 -15.77 2.18
N GLU A 32 -10.57 -14.73 1.48
CA GLU A 32 -11.01 -13.35 1.67
C GLU A 32 -11.08 -12.59 0.35
N VAL A 33 -12.05 -11.69 0.25
CA VAL A 33 -12.18 -10.70 -0.83
C VAL A 33 -12.34 -9.32 -0.22
N LEU A 34 -11.45 -8.40 -0.55
CA LEU A 34 -11.53 -7.00 -0.19
C LEU A 34 -11.92 -6.17 -1.43
N TRP A 35 -13.04 -5.49 -1.36
CA TRP A 35 -13.43 -4.40 -2.24
C TRP A 35 -12.98 -3.10 -1.60
N TYR A 36 -11.95 -2.46 -2.18
CA TYR A 36 -11.44 -1.24 -1.59
C TYR A 36 -12.30 -0.04 -1.96
N HIS A 37 -12.59 0.14 -3.24
CA HIS A 37 -13.57 1.12 -3.71
C HIS A 37 -14.67 0.48 -4.55
N PRO A 38 -15.82 1.17 -4.74
CA PRO A 38 -16.85 0.76 -5.70
C PRO A 38 -16.28 0.75 -7.13
N THR A 39 -16.91 -0.01 -8.01
CA THR A 39 -16.45 -0.19 -9.40
C THR A 39 -16.61 1.03 -10.29
N ASP A 40 -17.30 2.06 -9.85
CA ASP A 40 -17.42 3.37 -10.49
C ASP A 40 -16.33 4.36 -10.06
N TYR A 41 -15.43 3.95 -9.16
CA TYR A 41 -14.26 4.71 -8.75
C TYR A 41 -13.09 4.44 -9.70
N VAL A 42 -12.40 5.50 -10.14
CA VAL A 42 -11.20 5.38 -11.00
C VAL A 42 -10.00 4.98 -10.18
N GLU A 43 -9.43 3.82 -10.47
CA GLU A 43 -8.29 3.27 -9.78
C GLU A 43 -6.99 3.37 -10.59
N TRP A 44 -5.87 3.56 -9.92
CA TRP A 44 -4.55 3.65 -10.54
C TRP A 44 -3.88 2.26 -10.63
N HIS A 45 -4.55 1.29 -11.30
CA HIS A 45 -4.17 -0.13 -11.20
C HIS A 45 -3.19 -0.61 -12.28
N CYS A 46 -2.98 0.13 -13.38
CA CYS A 46 -2.16 -0.40 -14.47
C CYS A 46 -1.25 0.64 -15.17
N GLY A 47 -1.10 1.84 -14.62
CA GLY A 47 -0.20 2.86 -15.17
C GLY A 47 -0.62 3.41 -16.55
N HIS A 48 -1.84 3.14 -17.02
CA HIS A 48 -2.37 3.57 -18.30
C HIS A 48 -3.71 4.29 -18.12
N GLN A 49 -3.78 5.58 -18.51
CA GLN A 49 -4.91 6.46 -18.23
C GLN A 49 -6.26 5.87 -18.64
N TRP A 50 -6.37 5.41 -19.92
CA TRP A 50 -7.62 4.82 -20.40
C TRP A 50 -8.01 3.58 -19.62
N ALA A 51 -7.05 2.67 -19.35
CA ALA A 51 -7.33 1.43 -18.65
C ALA A 51 -7.70 1.66 -17.17
N ASN A 52 -7.06 2.61 -16.50
CA ASN A 52 -7.43 3.01 -15.14
C ASN A 52 -8.88 3.52 -15.07
N ALA A 53 -9.35 4.24 -16.11
CA ALA A 53 -10.68 4.82 -16.16
C ALA A 53 -11.78 3.86 -16.67
N ASN A 54 -11.43 2.78 -17.37
CA ASN A 54 -12.40 1.92 -18.07
C ASN A 54 -12.37 0.46 -17.67
N LEU A 55 -11.40 0.04 -16.85
CA LEU A 55 -11.24 -1.34 -16.41
C LEU A 55 -11.24 -1.42 -14.88
N ILE A 56 -11.60 -2.58 -14.35
CA ILE A 56 -11.57 -2.88 -12.93
C ILE A 56 -10.34 -3.75 -12.65
N GLY A 57 -9.46 -3.27 -11.75
CA GLY A 57 -8.25 -3.98 -11.37
C GLY A 57 -8.51 -5.07 -10.32
N PHE A 58 -7.97 -6.26 -10.56
CA PHE A 58 -8.01 -7.40 -9.63
C PHE A 58 -6.59 -7.80 -9.23
N GLU A 59 -6.31 -7.81 -7.93
CA GLU A 59 -5.05 -8.32 -7.37
C GLU A 59 -5.25 -9.73 -6.83
N VAL A 60 -4.51 -10.69 -7.39
CA VAL A 60 -4.40 -12.04 -6.82
C VAL A 60 -3.39 -11.98 -5.67
N CYS A 61 -3.90 -11.99 -4.44
CA CYS A 61 -3.07 -11.83 -3.26
C CYS A 61 -2.11 -12.99 -3.03
N GLU A 62 -1.02 -12.71 -2.30
CA GLU A 62 0.01 -13.68 -1.93
C GLU A 62 0.75 -14.30 -3.14
N SER A 63 0.88 -13.54 -4.23
CA SER A 63 1.43 -14.00 -5.52
C SER A 63 2.95 -14.24 -5.55
N TYR A 64 3.72 -13.70 -4.59
CA TYR A 64 5.17 -13.83 -4.60
C TYR A 64 5.63 -15.26 -4.34
N PRO A 65 6.57 -15.80 -5.17
CA PRO A 65 7.15 -17.13 -4.98
C PRO A 65 7.75 -17.31 -3.57
N GLY A 66 7.65 -18.54 -3.03
CA GLY A 66 8.19 -18.88 -1.72
C GLY A 66 7.29 -18.51 -0.52
N ARG A 67 6.22 -17.74 -0.72
CA ARG A 67 5.23 -17.45 0.34
C ARG A 67 4.12 -18.49 0.44
N LEU A 68 3.70 -19.03 -0.70
CA LEU A 68 2.72 -20.12 -0.81
C LEU A 68 3.20 -21.16 -1.82
N SER A 69 2.72 -22.41 -1.65
CA SER A 69 2.82 -23.43 -2.70
C SER A 69 2.02 -23.02 -3.93
N ASP A 70 2.37 -23.59 -5.10
CA ASP A 70 1.65 -23.34 -6.34
C ASP A 70 0.17 -23.74 -6.22
N LYS A 71 -0.12 -24.84 -5.52
CA LYS A 71 -1.49 -25.29 -5.25
C LYS A 71 -2.31 -24.21 -4.54
N LEU A 72 -1.79 -23.63 -3.45
CA LEU A 72 -2.50 -22.60 -2.68
C LEU A 72 -2.60 -21.28 -3.47
N PHE A 73 -1.60 -20.96 -4.29
CA PHE A 73 -1.69 -19.81 -5.18
C PHE A 73 -2.79 -19.99 -6.24
N LEU A 74 -2.89 -21.17 -6.85
CA LEU A 74 -3.95 -21.48 -7.82
C LEU A 74 -5.34 -21.40 -7.18
N GLU A 75 -5.48 -21.78 -5.92
CA GLU A 75 -6.72 -21.58 -5.17
C GLU A 75 -7.05 -20.09 -4.98
N ASN A 76 -6.05 -19.23 -4.75
CA ASN A 76 -6.21 -17.76 -4.69
C ASN A 76 -6.61 -17.19 -6.06
N GLU A 77 -5.97 -17.66 -7.11
CA GLU A 77 -6.28 -17.26 -8.50
C GLU A 77 -7.73 -17.64 -8.86
N GLU A 78 -8.15 -18.87 -8.60
CA GLU A 78 -9.52 -19.33 -8.86
C GLU A 78 -10.57 -18.50 -8.09
N ALA A 79 -10.30 -18.17 -6.82
CA ALA A 79 -11.17 -17.29 -6.04
C ALA A 79 -11.28 -15.88 -6.66
N THR A 80 -10.15 -15.34 -7.13
CA THR A 80 -10.13 -14.02 -7.80
C THR A 80 -10.88 -14.07 -9.14
N LEU A 81 -10.71 -15.11 -9.93
CA LEU A 81 -11.41 -15.30 -11.21
C LEU A 81 -12.92 -15.51 -11.01
N LYS A 82 -13.33 -16.13 -9.89
CA LYS A 82 -14.74 -16.22 -9.49
C LYS A 82 -15.33 -14.84 -9.21
N VAL A 83 -14.62 -13.98 -8.47
CA VAL A 83 -15.06 -12.60 -8.22
C VAL A 83 -15.15 -11.81 -9.52
N ALA A 84 -14.16 -11.94 -10.40
CA ALA A 84 -14.20 -11.31 -11.73
C ALA A 84 -15.44 -11.78 -12.54
N ALA A 85 -15.78 -13.07 -12.50
CA ALA A 85 -16.98 -13.60 -13.15
C ALA A 85 -18.27 -12.99 -12.59
N ASP A 86 -18.36 -12.80 -11.27
CA ASP A 86 -19.53 -12.18 -10.62
C ASP A 86 -19.68 -10.72 -11.04
N VAL A 87 -18.56 -9.97 -11.12
CA VAL A 87 -18.55 -8.59 -11.64
C VAL A 87 -19.00 -8.55 -13.09
N MET A 88 -18.40 -9.37 -13.94
CA MET A 88 -18.77 -9.39 -15.36
C MET A 88 -20.25 -9.75 -15.56
N ARG A 89 -20.81 -10.63 -14.71
CA ARG A 89 -22.24 -10.95 -14.74
C ARG A 89 -23.10 -9.77 -14.31
N SER A 90 -22.72 -9.06 -13.25
CA SER A 90 -23.49 -7.90 -12.76
C SER A 90 -23.56 -6.76 -13.75
N TYR A 91 -22.51 -6.59 -14.57
CA TYR A 91 -22.45 -5.61 -15.67
C TYR A 91 -22.89 -6.17 -17.04
N SER A 92 -23.33 -7.43 -17.12
CA SER A 92 -23.69 -8.12 -18.37
C SER A 92 -22.56 -8.05 -19.42
N LEU A 93 -21.30 -8.11 -19.00
CA LEU A 93 -20.14 -8.03 -19.88
C LEU A 93 -19.88 -9.39 -20.55
N PRO A 94 -19.55 -9.41 -21.85
CA PRO A 94 -19.13 -10.62 -22.52
C PRO A 94 -17.75 -11.07 -22.03
N VAL A 95 -17.58 -12.37 -21.77
CA VAL A 95 -16.30 -12.93 -21.33
C VAL A 95 -15.44 -13.27 -22.54
N ASN A 96 -14.56 -12.36 -22.93
CA ASN A 96 -13.67 -12.52 -24.11
C ASN A 96 -12.36 -11.74 -23.94
N ARG A 97 -11.46 -11.79 -24.94
CA ARG A 97 -10.14 -11.11 -24.88
C ARG A 97 -10.19 -9.58 -24.85
N ASN A 98 -11.33 -8.95 -25.18
CA ASN A 98 -11.48 -7.50 -25.12
C ASN A 98 -11.84 -7.03 -23.69
N THR A 99 -12.55 -7.88 -22.93
CA THR A 99 -13.02 -7.57 -21.59
C THR A 99 -12.14 -8.16 -20.49
N VAL A 100 -11.42 -9.27 -20.79
CA VAL A 100 -10.41 -9.86 -19.90
C VAL A 100 -9.03 -9.40 -20.35
N ARG A 101 -8.39 -8.56 -19.55
CA ARG A 101 -7.13 -7.90 -19.92
C ARG A 101 -6.03 -8.21 -18.88
N LEU A 102 -4.78 -8.06 -19.28
CA LEU A 102 -3.61 -8.26 -18.44
C LEU A 102 -2.91 -6.93 -18.18
N HIS A 103 -2.33 -6.78 -17.02
CA HIS A 103 -1.55 -5.58 -16.66
C HIS A 103 -0.42 -5.32 -17.67
N ASN A 104 0.29 -6.36 -18.10
CA ASN A 104 1.38 -6.25 -19.08
C ASN A 104 0.95 -5.93 -20.54
N GLU A 105 -0.35 -5.76 -20.80
CA GLU A 105 -0.83 -5.19 -22.07
C GLU A 105 -0.78 -3.66 -22.07
N PHE A 106 -0.71 -3.02 -20.88
CA PHE A 106 -0.82 -1.58 -20.70
C PHE A 106 0.45 -0.93 -20.15
N PHE A 107 1.28 -1.70 -19.48
CA PHE A 107 2.47 -1.20 -18.80
C PHE A 107 3.62 -2.22 -18.87
N GLY A 108 4.86 -1.76 -18.88
CA GLY A 108 6.06 -2.62 -18.87
C GLY A 108 6.25 -3.29 -17.51
N THR A 109 5.51 -4.35 -17.24
CA THR A 109 5.51 -5.11 -15.99
C THR A 109 5.53 -6.60 -16.21
N SER A 110 6.00 -7.36 -15.23
CA SER A 110 5.91 -8.82 -15.23
C SER A 110 4.53 -9.36 -14.82
N CYS A 111 3.61 -8.49 -14.34
CA CYS A 111 2.28 -8.93 -13.91
C CYS A 111 1.40 -9.40 -15.10
N PRO A 112 0.68 -10.50 -14.92
CA PRO A 112 0.49 -11.32 -13.72
C PRO A 112 1.60 -12.38 -13.56
N HIS A 113 2.71 -12.01 -12.90
CA HIS A 113 3.98 -12.75 -12.93
C HIS A 113 3.85 -14.23 -12.54
N ARG A 114 3.17 -14.58 -11.45
CA ARG A 114 3.07 -15.98 -11.00
C ARG A 114 2.09 -16.80 -11.85
N SER A 115 0.94 -16.23 -12.21
CA SER A 115 0.02 -16.85 -13.17
C SER A 115 0.71 -17.09 -14.50
N TRP A 116 1.54 -16.12 -14.95
CA TRP A 116 2.33 -16.25 -16.15
C TRP A 116 3.31 -17.43 -16.10
N GLU A 117 4.07 -17.55 -15.01
CA GLU A 117 5.00 -18.67 -14.82
C GLU A 117 4.30 -20.04 -14.86
N LEU A 118 3.11 -20.13 -14.24
CA LEU A 118 2.37 -21.39 -14.12
C LEU A 118 1.61 -21.78 -15.40
N HIS A 119 1.05 -20.81 -16.14
CA HIS A 119 0.16 -21.13 -17.27
C HIS A 119 0.78 -20.85 -18.64
N VAL A 120 1.75 -19.95 -18.74
CA VAL A 120 2.46 -19.66 -19.99
C VAL A 120 3.83 -20.34 -19.99
N GLY A 121 4.60 -20.14 -18.92
CA GLY A 121 5.91 -20.74 -18.71
C GLY A 121 6.89 -19.77 -18.05
N LYS A 122 7.77 -20.31 -17.21
CA LYS A 122 8.81 -19.52 -16.54
C LYS A 122 9.78 -18.93 -17.58
N GLY A 123 9.97 -17.61 -17.54
CA GLY A 123 10.83 -16.90 -18.49
C GLY A 123 10.24 -16.73 -19.90
N ALA A 124 8.99 -17.12 -20.12
CA ALA A 124 8.32 -16.91 -21.41
C ALA A 124 8.20 -15.41 -21.72
N PRO A 125 8.51 -14.95 -22.96
CA PRO A 125 8.44 -13.54 -23.33
C PRO A 125 7.00 -13.03 -23.38
N TYR A 126 6.80 -11.73 -23.12
CA TYR A 126 5.48 -11.05 -23.14
C TYR A 126 5.03 -10.71 -24.56
N THR A 127 4.96 -11.71 -25.43
CA THR A 127 4.44 -11.57 -26.80
C THR A 127 2.91 -11.61 -26.80
N THR A 128 2.29 -11.03 -27.83
CA THR A 128 0.83 -11.09 -28.02
C THR A 128 0.30 -12.54 -28.02
N ALA A 129 1.05 -13.50 -28.57
CA ALA A 129 0.66 -14.90 -28.56
C ALA A 129 0.60 -15.47 -27.13
N ASN A 130 1.59 -15.16 -26.31
CA ASN A 130 1.65 -15.59 -24.91
C ASN A 130 0.64 -14.83 -24.03
N GLN A 131 0.42 -13.54 -24.28
CA GLN A 131 -0.65 -12.78 -23.62
C GLN A 131 -2.03 -13.39 -23.95
N ASN A 132 -2.26 -13.77 -25.21
CA ASN A 132 -3.50 -14.44 -25.60
C ASN A 132 -3.65 -15.82 -24.95
N LYS A 133 -2.58 -16.61 -24.84
CA LYS A 133 -2.58 -17.88 -24.09
C LYS A 133 -3.00 -17.66 -22.63
N MET A 134 -2.42 -16.67 -21.95
CA MET A 134 -2.78 -16.34 -20.57
C MET A 134 -4.24 -15.87 -20.45
N LYS A 135 -4.69 -14.99 -21.36
CA LYS A 135 -6.08 -14.53 -21.39
C LYS A 135 -7.06 -15.69 -21.64
N ASP A 136 -6.74 -16.59 -22.54
CA ASP A 136 -7.61 -17.74 -22.84
C ASP A 136 -7.80 -18.63 -21.62
N TYR A 137 -6.75 -18.85 -20.83
CA TYR A 137 -6.86 -19.54 -19.56
C TYR A 137 -7.81 -18.79 -18.62
N PHE A 138 -7.59 -17.52 -18.34
CA PHE A 138 -8.47 -16.73 -17.48
C PHE A 138 -9.92 -16.70 -18.00
N ILE A 139 -10.12 -16.50 -19.29
CA ILE A 139 -11.44 -16.53 -19.94
C ILE A 139 -12.13 -17.87 -19.72
N SER A 140 -11.43 -18.99 -19.86
CA SER A 140 -12.01 -20.32 -19.65
C SER A 140 -12.52 -20.49 -18.22
N ARG A 141 -11.72 -20.05 -17.22
CA ARG A 141 -12.09 -20.12 -15.80
C ARG A 141 -13.21 -19.15 -15.44
N ILE A 142 -13.15 -17.91 -15.93
CA ILE A 142 -14.20 -16.91 -15.73
C ILE A 142 -15.52 -17.40 -16.34
N LYS A 143 -15.51 -17.97 -17.56
CA LYS A 143 -16.72 -18.56 -18.17
C LYS A 143 -17.31 -19.70 -17.35
N TYR A 144 -16.46 -20.57 -16.78
CA TYR A 144 -16.92 -21.62 -15.89
C TYR A 144 -17.74 -21.03 -14.71
N TYR A 145 -17.19 -20.01 -14.03
CA TYR A 145 -17.88 -19.36 -12.90
C TYR A 145 -19.07 -18.49 -13.35
N TYR A 146 -18.95 -17.83 -14.48
CA TYR A 146 -20.03 -17.04 -15.07
C TYR A 146 -21.29 -17.88 -15.34
N ASN A 147 -21.11 -19.14 -15.71
CA ASN A 147 -22.15 -20.10 -15.97
C ASN A 147 -22.59 -20.93 -14.74
N GLY A 148 -22.24 -20.48 -13.53
CA GLY A 148 -22.70 -21.11 -12.29
C GLY A 148 -21.75 -22.15 -11.69
N GLY A 149 -20.53 -22.27 -12.18
CA GLY A 149 -19.47 -23.11 -11.60
C GLY A 149 -19.18 -22.71 -10.15
N LYS A 150 -18.77 -23.69 -9.33
CA LYS A 150 -18.49 -23.50 -7.90
C LYS A 150 -17.01 -23.62 -7.61
N LEU A 151 -16.52 -22.84 -6.64
CA LEU A 151 -15.19 -23.00 -6.06
C LEU A 151 -15.13 -24.31 -5.28
N GLN A 152 -14.03 -25.04 -5.40
CA GLN A 152 -13.80 -26.27 -4.61
C GLN A 152 -13.49 -25.94 -3.15
N THR A 153 -12.92 -24.79 -2.86
CA THR A 153 -12.54 -24.30 -1.53
C THR A 153 -13.68 -23.62 -0.75
N GLY A 154 -14.87 -23.49 -1.36
CA GLY A 154 -15.98 -22.69 -0.80
C GLY A 154 -15.84 -21.20 -1.13
N ASN A 155 -16.81 -20.41 -0.67
CA ASN A 155 -16.82 -18.97 -0.94
C ASN A 155 -15.89 -18.22 0.02
N ALA A 156 -15.09 -17.31 -0.52
CA ALA A 156 -14.25 -16.40 0.26
C ALA A 156 -15.12 -15.39 1.06
N LYS A 157 -14.68 -15.04 2.26
CA LYS A 157 -15.32 -14.03 3.11
C LYS A 157 -15.13 -12.64 2.50
N VAL A 158 -16.23 -11.90 2.28
CA VAL A 158 -16.16 -10.51 1.84
C VAL A 158 -15.78 -9.61 3.02
N ILE A 159 -14.69 -8.89 2.89
CA ILE A 159 -14.23 -7.86 3.84
C ILE A 159 -14.88 -6.54 3.42
N LYS A 160 -15.73 -5.96 4.27
CA LYS A 160 -16.29 -4.63 4.05
C LYS A 160 -15.43 -3.59 4.76
N GLN A 161 -15.16 -2.46 4.11
CA GLN A 161 -14.44 -1.33 4.70
C GLN A 161 -14.97 -0.94 6.09
N ASN A 162 -16.31 -0.98 6.28
CA ASN A 162 -16.93 -0.62 7.55
C ASN A 162 -16.67 -1.64 8.68
N ASP A 163 -16.42 -2.90 8.37
CA ASP A 163 -16.11 -3.92 9.37
C ASP A 163 -14.71 -3.69 9.95
N VAL A 164 -13.78 -3.23 9.13
CA VAL A 164 -12.41 -2.92 9.57
C VAL A 164 -12.33 -1.56 10.25
N LYS A 165 -13.13 -0.56 9.84
CA LYS A 165 -13.25 0.69 10.62
C LYS A 165 -13.74 0.42 12.05
N LYS A 166 -14.59 -0.61 12.24
CA LYS A 166 -15.04 -1.06 13.59
C LYS A 166 -13.92 -1.84 14.33
N GLU A 167 -13.17 -2.70 13.64
CA GLU A 167 -12.06 -3.44 14.26
C GLU A 167 -10.87 -2.53 14.55
N VAL A 168 -10.53 -1.59 13.66
CA VAL A 168 -9.51 -0.57 13.92
C VAL A 168 -9.92 0.30 15.12
N LYS A 169 -11.17 0.78 15.18
CA LYS A 169 -11.68 1.50 16.36
C LYS A 169 -11.77 0.61 17.61
N LYS A 170 -12.10 -0.68 17.49
CA LYS A 170 -12.13 -1.61 18.63
C LYS A 170 -10.72 -1.97 19.10
N ASN A 171 -9.78 -2.13 18.18
CA ASN A 171 -8.37 -2.31 18.51
C ASN A 171 -7.72 -1.03 19.03
N GLU A 172 -8.11 0.15 18.53
CA GLU A 172 -7.75 1.44 19.10
C GLU A 172 -8.32 1.59 20.52
N GLN A 173 -9.55 1.14 20.77
CA GLN A 173 -10.16 1.15 22.11
C GLN A 173 -9.63 0.07 23.07
N GLN A 174 -9.15 -1.07 22.57
CA GLN A 174 -8.50 -2.10 23.38
C GLN A 174 -7.00 -1.85 23.62
N GLN A 175 -6.34 -0.99 22.81
CA GLN A 175 -4.98 -0.51 23.05
C GLN A 175 -4.90 0.70 23.98
N VAL A 176 -6.01 1.25 24.44
CA VAL A 176 -6.07 2.36 25.43
C VAL A 176 -5.65 1.93 26.86
N VAL A 177 -4.86 0.88 27.01
CA VAL A 177 -4.19 0.54 28.30
C VAL A 177 -2.67 0.55 28.18
N LYS A 178 -2.11 1.38 27.28
CA LYS A 178 -0.79 2.02 27.44
C LYS A 178 -0.93 3.42 26.89
N THR A 179 -1.09 4.39 27.75
CA THR A 179 -1.04 5.82 27.44
C THR A 179 0.30 6.12 26.75
N THR A 180 0.26 6.19 25.43
CA THR A 180 1.38 6.75 24.68
C THR A 180 1.11 8.26 24.61
N ASP A 181 2.11 9.09 24.92
CA ASP A 181 2.03 10.55 24.80
C ASP A 181 1.87 11.02 23.34
N TRP A 182 1.83 10.09 22.41
CA TRP A 182 1.69 10.35 20.98
C TRP A 182 0.26 10.77 20.60
N LYS A 183 0.15 11.88 19.89
CA LYS A 183 -1.07 12.42 19.28
C LYS A 183 -0.97 12.38 17.77
N LYS A 184 -2.09 12.39 17.06
CA LYS A 184 -2.13 12.48 15.60
C LYS A 184 -2.86 13.75 15.19
N ASN A 185 -2.23 14.58 14.34
CA ASN A 185 -2.85 15.80 13.85
C ASN A 185 -3.68 15.55 12.58
N LYS A 186 -4.36 16.60 12.10
CA LYS A 186 -5.21 16.54 10.88
C LYS A 186 -4.45 16.22 9.58
N HIS A 187 -3.13 16.35 9.56
CA HIS A 187 -2.25 16.03 8.43
C HIS A 187 -1.69 14.62 8.49
N GLY A 188 -2.11 13.82 9.49
CA GLY A 188 -1.67 12.44 9.64
C GLY A 188 -0.35 12.28 10.39
N THR A 189 0.29 13.36 10.81
CA THR A 189 1.54 13.36 11.57
C THR A 189 1.29 12.86 12.99
N TRP A 190 2.04 11.87 13.45
CA TRP A 190 2.13 11.50 14.84
C TRP A 190 3.14 12.42 15.53
N TRP A 191 2.80 12.96 16.69
CA TRP A 191 3.64 13.89 17.40
C TRP A 191 3.47 13.77 18.92
N LYS A 192 4.49 14.16 19.64
CA LYS A 192 4.49 14.32 21.11
C LYS A 192 5.44 15.43 21.51
N ASN A 193 5.17 16.05 22.67
CA ASN A 193 6.15 16.93 23.30
C ASN A 193 7.29 16.09 23.89
N GLU A 194 8.51 16.50 23.64
CA GLU A 194 9.72 15.91 24.20
C GLU A 194 10.82 16.96 24.18
N GLN A 195 11.36 17.30 25.33
CA GLN A 195 12.46 18.26 25.45
C GLN A 195 13.77 17.55 25.64
N ALA A 196 14.70 17.72 24.70
CA ALA A 196 16.05 17.18 24.77
C ALA A 196 16.99 17.95 23.83
N THR A 197 18.27 17.60 23.86
CA THR A 197 19.29 18.11 22.95
C THR A 197 19.66 17.03 21.96
N PHE A 198 19.51 17.30 20.66
CA PHE A 198 20.06 16.47 19.60
C PHE A 198 21.42 17.01 19.19
N LYS A 199 22.45 16.19 19.27
CA LYS A 199 23.79 16.47 18.73
C LYS A 199 23.97 15.70 17.42
N ASN A 200 24.19 16.42 16.32
CA ASN A 200 24.39 15.83 15.00
C ASN A 200 25.68 14.96 14.97
N GLY A 201 25.65 13.91 14.14
CA GLY A 201 26.80 13.06 13.87
C GLY A 201 27.83 13.69 12.93
N ASN A 202 28.40 12.87 12.05
CA ASN A 202 29.54 13.25 11.21
C ASN A 202 29.14 13.92 9.89
N GLU A 203 27.85 13.91 9.52
CA GLU A 203 27.37 14.45 8.26
C GLU A 203 26.35 15.57 8.50
N PRO A 204 26.37 16.66 7.68
CA PRO A 204 25.35 17.69 7.79
C PRO A 204 23.97 17.20 7.44
N ILE A 205 22.95 17.54 8.25
CA ILE A 205 21.55 17.16 8.02
C ILE A 205 20.75 18.36 7.50
N GLN A 206 19.95 18.17 6.45
CA GLN A 206 19.07 19.20 5.89
C GLN A 206 18.00 19.60 6.89
N VAL A 207 17.85 20.90 7.11
CA VAL A 207 16.80 21.54 7.95
C VAL A 207 15.71 22.10 7.05
N TRP A 208 14.47 22.14 7.54
CA TRP A 208 13.29 22.54 6.78
C TRP A 208 12.47 23.60 7.52
N HIS A 209 11.92 24.60 6.79
CA HIS A 209 11.03 25.62 7.32
C HIS A 209 9.63 25.07 7.59
N VAL A 210 9.13 24.20 6.72
CA VAL A 210 7.81 23.57 6.84
C VAL A 210 8.01 22.10 7.12
N GLY A 211 7.66 21.65 8.30
CA GLY A 211 7.83 20.28 8.69
C GLY A 211 6.59 19.62 9.25
N PRO A 212 6.65 18.33 9.44
CA PRO A 212 7.77 17.40 9.18
C PRO A 212 7.72 16.81 7.76
N PHE A 213 7.99 17.61 6.75
CA PHE A 213 7.94 17.20 5.35
C PHE A 213 9.17 17.69 4.59
N ARG A 214 9.66 16.87 3.66
CA ARG A 214 10.71 17.25 2.72
C ARG A 214 10.06 17.82 1.46
N ILE A 215 9.91 19.13 1.42
CA ILE A 215 9.28 19.86 0.31
C ILE A 215 10.34 20.72 -0.35
N ASP A 216 10.62 20.47 -1.63
CA ASP A 216 11.59 21.26 -2.42
C ASP A 216 11.24 22.75 -2.37
N GLY A 217 12.25 23.58 -2.13
CA GLY A 217 12.11 25.03 -1.98
C GLY A 217 11.75 25.49 -0.56
N ASN A 218 11.67 24.56 0.41
CA ASN A 218 11.46 24.87 1.84
C ASN A 218 12.68 24.54 2.71
N GLU A 219 13.85 24.40 2.12
CA GLU A 219 15.09 24.13 2.83
C GLU A 219 15.54 25.36 3.63
N ALA A 220 15.79 25.19 4.93
CA ALA A 220 16.27 26.22 5.85
C ALA A 220 17.79 26.17 6.08
N GLY A 221 18.54 25.51 5.18
CA GLY A 221 19.96 25.27 5.37
C GLY A 221 20.26 23.89 5.97
N LYS A 222 21.45 23.70 6.51
CA LYS A 222 21.90 22.43 7.08
C LYS A 222 22.42 22.59 8.48
N LEU A 223 22.04 21.66 9.38
CA LEU A 223 22.68 21.51 10.68
C LEU A 223 24.07 20.90 10.45
N PRO A 224 25.18 21.59 10.79
CA PRO A 224 26.52 21.07 10.55
C PRO A 224 26.80 19.80 11.36
N ALA A 225 27.80 19.03 10.93
CA ALA A 225 28.32 17.90 11.67
C ALA A 225 28.76 18.35 13.08
N GLY A 226 28.41 17.57 14.11
CA GLY A 226 28.72 17.84 15.51
C GLY A 226 27.97 18.99 16.17
N ALA A 227 27.15 19.75 15.41
CA ALA A 227 26.34 20.82 15.97
C ALA A 227 25.16 20.27 16.80
N SER A 228 24.68 21.07 17.76
CA SER A 228 23.59 20.67 18.65
C SER A 228 22.41 21.63 18.55
N ILE A 229 21.22 21.11 18.72
CA ILE A 229 19.96 21.86 18.84
C ILE A 229 19.16 21.37 20.05
N ASN A 230 18.48 22.27 20.72
CA ASN A 230 17.48 21.92 21.72
C ASN A 230 16.13 21.85 21.02
N TYR A 231 15.44 20.74 21.14
CA TYR A 231 14.12 20.53 20.54
C TYR A 231 13.05 20.32 21.62
N ASP A 232 11.80 20.57 21.28
CA ASP A 232 10.65 20.47 22.18
C ASP A 232 9.54 19.54 21.64
N GLU A 233 9.71 19.03 20.45
CA GLU A 233 8.71 18.20 19.79
C GLU A 233 9.37 17.09 18.95
N VAL A 234 8.77 15.89 19.02
CA VAL A 234 9.14 14.74 18.16
C VAL A 234 7.96 14.35 17.30
N MET A 235 8.20 14.12 16.01
CA MET A 235 7.18 13.79 15.03
C MET A 235 7.58 12.57 14.19
N LEU A 236 6.56 11.81 13.74
CA LEU A 236 6.71 10.71 12.79
C LEU A 236 5.94 11.06 11.52
N GLN A 237 6.65 11.29 10.44
CA GLN A 237 6.08 11.68 9.15
C GLN A 237 7.10 11.48 8.03
N ASP A 238 6.64 11.32 6.79
CA ASP A 238 7.46 11.27 5.58
C ASP A 238 8.66 10.28 5.68
N GLY A 239 8.41 9.11 6.31
CA GLY A 239 9.42 8.05 6.49
C GLY A 239 10.55 8.37 7.48
N HIS A 240 10.40 9.43 8.30
CA HIS A 240 11.42 9.87 9.25
C HIS A 240 10.83 10.17 10.63
N VAL A 241 11.71 10.11 11.63
CA VAL A 241 11.51 10.76 12.92
C VAL A 241 12.09 12.16 12.80
N TRP A 242 11.29 13.15 13.09
CA TRP A 242 11.62 14.56 13.05
C TRP A 242 11.65 15.16 14.44
N VAL A 243 12.48 16.17 14.64
CA VAL A 243 12.43 17.03 15.80
C VAL A 243 12.10 18.46 15.38
N GLY A 244 11.26 19.12 16.16
CA GLY A 244 10.90 20.52 15.99
C GLY A 244 11.63 21.39 17.01
N TYR A 245 12.19 22.52 16.57
CA TYR A 245 12.93 23.45 17.42
C TYR A 245 12.82 24.88 16.91
N ASP A 246 13.03 25.83 17.79
CA ASP A 246 13.09 27.23 17.38
C ASP A 246 14.56 27.66 17.16
N SER A 247 14.80 28.34 16.04
CA SER A 247 16.11 28.92 15.73
C SER A 247 16.45 30.07 16.70
N PHE A 248 17.67 30.55 16.68
CA PHE A 248 18.10 31.73 17.45
C PHE A 248 17.30 33.00 17.12
N GLU A 249 16.73 33.07 15.90
CA GLU A 249 15.93 34.17 15.39
C GLU A 249 14.44 33.97 15.69
N GLY A 250 14.07 32.88 16.41
CA GLY A 250 12.70 32.56 16.78
C GLY A 250 11.87 31.91 15.70
N GLU A 251 12.51 31.40 14.64
CA GLU A 251 11.83 30.69 13.58
C GLU A 251 11.67 29.21 13.94
N ARG A 252 10.47 28.65 13.72
CA ARG A 252 10.20 27.23 13.91
C ARG A 252 10.81 26.41 12.76
N LEU A 253 11.70 25.49 13.08
CA LEU A 253 12.44 24.65 12.14
C LEU A 253 12.25 23.17 12.47
N TYR A 254 12.48 22.32 11.44
CA TYR A 254 12.27 20.88 11.50
C TYR A 254 13.47 20.13 10.95
N LEU A 255 13.91 19.12 11.70
CA LEU A 255 15.08 18.32 11.37
C LEU A 255 14.74 16.83 11.41
N PRO A 256 14.93 16.05 10.34
CA PRO A 256 14.88 14.59 10.41
C PRO A 256 16.14 14.07 11.11
N VAL A 257 15.98 13.13 12.04
CA VAL A 257 17.10 12.62 12.86
C VAL A 257 17.35 11.13 12.70
N ARG A 258 16.42 10.41 12.11
CA ARG A 258 16.51 8.98 11.73
C ARG A 258 15.33 8.57 10.86
N THR A 259 15.38 7.37 10.27
CA THR A 259 14.26 6.81 9.50
C THR A 259 13.15 6.28 10.40
N TRP A 260 11.93 6.21 9.83
CA TRP A 260 10.73 5.62 10.44
C TRP A 260 10.07 4.66 9.45
N ASN A 261 9.61 3.51 9.92
CA ASN A 261 9.04 2.45 9.09
C ASN A 261 7.56 2.66 8.67
N GLY A 262 6.97 3.82 8.98
CA GLY A 262 5.58 4.12 8.67
C GLY A 262 4.55 3.50 9.61
N VAL A 263 4.96 2.71 10.60
CA VAL A 263 4.04 2.07 11.55
C VAL A 263 3.70 3.04 12.68
N ALA A 264 2.41 3.16 12.98
CA ALA A 264 1.90 4.04 14.04
C ALA A 264 2.43 3.65 15.44
N PRO A 265 2.64 4.62 16.34
CA PRO A 265 2.88 4.33 17.76
C PRO A 265 1.74 3.50 18.39
N PRO A 266 2.00 2.62 19.36
CA PRO A 266 3.30 2.41 20.05
C PRO A 266 4.25 1.44 19.34
N ASN A 267 3.83 0.80 18.23
CA ASN A 267 4.57 -0.28 17.58
C ASN A 267 5.48 0.21 16.43
N HIS A 268 5.78 1.51 16.39
CA HIS A 268 6.63 2.09 15.36
C HIS A 268 8.07 1.59 15.45
N GLY A 269 8.65 1.23 14.31
CA GLY A 269 10.06 0.92 14.17
C GLY A 269 10.83 2.13 13.65
N VAL A 270 12.04 2.34 14.16
CA VAL A 270 12.92 3.44 13.76
C VAL A 270 14.31 2.89 13.43
N GLY A 271 15.00 3.53 12.49
CA GLY A 271 16.40 3.24 12.17
C GLY A 271 17.38 3.85 13.18
N ASP A 272 18.67 3.69 12.91
CA ASP A 272 19.73 4.26 13.72
C ASP A 272 19.63 5.79 13.77
N LEU A 273 19.94 6.35 14.93
CA LEU A 273 19.98 7.80 15.13
C LEU A 273 21.20 8.38 14.41
N TRP A 274 21.02 9.47 13.67
CA TRP A 274 22.10 10.13 12.91
C TRP A 274 23.00 11.01 13.78
N GLY A 275 22.90 10.90 15.06
CA GLY A 275 23.64 11.60 16.09
C GLY A 275 23.42 10.99 17.45
N SER A 276 23.31 11.83 18.50
CA SER A 276 22.99 11.42 19.86
C SER A 276 21.96 12.36 20.49
N ILE A 277 21.20 11.85 21.45
CA ILE A 277 20.23 12.61 22.25
C ILE A 277 20.71 12.62 23.71
N HIS A 278 20.64 13.80 24.32
CA HIS A 278 21.08 14.06 25.69
C HIS A 278 20.01 14.80 26.48
#